data_025b03654caa9062e87b65f222197311
#
_entry.id   025b03654caa9062e87b65f222197311
#
_cell.length_a   1.000
_cell.length_b   1.000
_cell.length_c   1.000
_cell.angle_alpha   90.00
_cell.angle_beta   90.00
_cell.angle_gamma   90.00
#
_symmetry.space_group_name_H-M   'P 1'
#
loop_
_entity.id
_entity.type
_entity.pdbx_description
1 polymer ?
#
loop_
_entity_poly.entity_id
_entity_poly.type
_entity_poly.pdbx_seq_one_letter_code
_entity_poly.pdbx_strand_id
1 'polypeptide(L)'
;MENAAKALMIAAGVLIGIMILSLGVYLFYALRQYTTGAQEQMEMNAVSKFNTQFTKYLDNPSLTIQDVITAANLAYQNNTDNGLDISGAGGATYYVTVNAYLEAEGRTIEHLETDIMEKRSEWLSGDEGYQYTCTSTDIETSSETGRVYEINFR
;
A
#
# COMPACT_ATOMS: atom_id res chain seq x y z
N MET A 1 -32.70 52.50 -36.80
CA MET A 1 -32.00 51.16 -37.09
C MET A 1 -30.68 51.02 -36.41
N GLU A 2 -29.88 52.04 -36.15
CA GLU A 2 -28.58 52.00 -35.50
C GLU A 2 -28.64 51.50 -34.04
N ASN A 3 -29.63 51.89 -33.26
CA ASN A 3 -29.78 51.46 -31.87
C ASN A 3 -30.13 49.97 -31.74
N ALA A 4 -30.89 49.42 -32.68
CA ALA A 4 -31.22 48.00 -32.69
C ALA A 4 -29.95 47.12 -33.01
N ALA A 5 -29.12 47.59 -33.91
CA ALA A 5 -27.87 46.90 -34.24
C ALA A 5 -26.87 46.90 -33.05
N LYS A 6 -26.77 48.04 -32.33
CA LYS A 6 -25.96 48.14 -31.13
C LYS A 6 -26.46 47.21 -30.00
N ALA A 7 -27.78 47.16 -29.77
CA ALA A 7 -28.38 46.26 -28.78
C ALA A 7 -28.13 44.78 -29.11
N LEU A 8 -28.23 44.43 -30.39
CA LEU A 8 -27.97 43.06 -30.84
C LEU A 8 -26.48 42.63 -30.66
N MET A 9 -25.56 43.56 -30.89
CA MET A 9 -24.15 43.34 -30.72
C MET A 9 -23.76 43.13 -29.23
N ILE A 10 -24.38 43.92 -28.33
CA ILE A 10 -24.20 43.75 -26.89
C ILE A 10 -24.78 42.41 -26.43
N ALA A 11 -25.97 42.05 -26.87
CA ALA A 11 -26.62 40.78 -26.52
C ALA A 11 -25.77 39.55 -26.99
N ALA A 12 -25.23 39.61 -28.22
CA ALA A 12 -24.36 38.58 -28.74
C ALA A 12 -23.08 38.47 -27.94
N GLY A 13 -22.47 39.58 -27.54
CA GLY A 13 -21.27 39.59 -26.70
C GLY A 13 -21.48 38.94 -25.33
N VAL A 14 -22.61 39.25 -24.67
CA VAL A 14 -22.99 38.63 -23.40
C VAL A 14 -23.22 37.12 -23.56
N LEU A 15 -23.87 36.71 -24.63
CA LEU A 15 -24.17 35.30 -24.90
C LEU A 15 -22.87 34.48 -25.11
N ILE A 16 -21.92 35.03 -25.88
CA ILE A 16 -20.59 34.41 -26.08
C ILE A 16 -19.85 34.35 -24.75
N GLY A 17 -19.89 35.41 -23.93
CA GLY A 17 -19.25 35.42 -22.62
C GLY A 17 -19.76 34.31 -21.70
N ILE A 18 -21.11 34.13 -21.65
CA ILE A 18 -21.71 33.06 -20.86
C ILE A 18 -21.32 31.66 -21.39
N MET A 19 -21.26 31.50 -22.72
CA MET A 19 -20.84 30.21 -23.30
C MET A 19 -19.39 29.85 -22.94
N ILE A 20 -18.47 30.81 -22.99
CA ILE A 20 -17.06 30.59 -22.61
C ILE A 20 -16.94 30.24 -21.13
N LEU A 21 -17.66 30.95 -20.24
CA LEU A 21 -17.67 30.64 -18.81
C LEU A 21 -18.25 29.25 -18.54
N SER A 22 -19.35 28.90 -19.18
CA SER A 22 -19.98 27.58 -19.04
C SER A 22 -19.06 26.45 -19.49
N LEU A 23 -18.36 26.65 -20.61
CA LEU A 23 -17.35 25.68 -21.10
C LEU A 23 -16.20 25.55 -20.13
N GLY A 24 -15.69 26.65 -19.57
CA GLY A 24 -14.63 26.65 -18.58
C GLY A 24 -14.99 25.86 -17.32
N VAL A 25 -16.19 26.10 -16.78
CA VAL A 25 -16.70 25.34 -15.62
C VAL A 25 -16.89 23.87 -15.96
N TYR A 26 -17.44 23.55 -17.11
CA TYR A 26 -17.59 22.17 -17.56
C TYR A 26 -16.25 21.43 -17.65
N LEU A 27 -15.26 22.04 -18.29
CA LEU A 27 -13.91 21.47 -18.40
C LEU A 27 -13.25 21.28 -17.02
N PHE A 28 -13.44 22.21 -16.11
CA PHE A 28 -12.92 22.10 -14.76
C PHE A 28 -13.50 20.89 -14.01
N TYR A 29 -14.81 20.67 -14.10
CA TYR A 29 -15.45 19.49 -13.52
C TYR A 29 -15.01 18.20 -14.18
N ALA A 30 -14.90 18.18 -15.50
CA ALA A 30 -14.41 17.00 -16.24
C ALA A 30 -12.99 16.65 -15.85
N LEU A 31 -12.08 17.63 -15.78
CA LEU A 31 -10.70 17.41 -15.34
C LEU A 31 -10.61 16.88 -13.90
N ARG A 32 -11.42 17.38 -12.99
CA ARG A 32 -11.46 16.85 -11.62
C ARG A 32 -11.81 15.38 -11.58
N GLN A 33 -12.81 14.94 -12.32
CA GLN A 33 -13.18 13.51 -12.37
C GLN A 33 -12.04 12.65 -12.90
N TYR A 34 -11.34 13.09 -13.93
CA TYR A 34 -10.19 12.36 -14.48
C TYR A 34 -9.03 12.27 -13.50
N THR A 35 -8.71 13.36 -12.81
CA THR A 35 -7.60 13.37 -11.84
C THR A 35 -7.90 12.50 -10.63
N THR A 36 -9.12 12.53 -10.09
CA THR A 36 -9.51 11.69 -8.95
C THR A 36 -9.46 10.20 -9.31
N GLY A 37 -10.04 9.81 -10.44
CA GLY A 37 -10.00 8.41 -10.88
C GLY A 37 -8.59 7.90 -11.19
N ALA A 38 -7.72 8.75 -11.74
CA ALA A 38 -6.32 8.39 -11.97
C ALA A 38 -5.55 8.21 -10.65
N GLN A 39 -5.78 9.06 -9.66
CA GLN A 39 -5.17 8.95 -8.34
C GLN A 39 -5.60 7.67 -7.61
N GLU A 40 -6.90 7.37 -7.57
CA GLU A 40 -7.40 6.13 -6.98
C GLU A 40 -6.78 4.89 -7.63
N GLN A 41 -6.62 4.90 -8.95
CA GLN A 41 -6.00 3.78 -9.65
C GLN A 41 -4.51 3.66 -9.37
N MET A 42 -3.80 4.77 -9.21
CA MET A 42 -2.39 4.77 -8.80
C MET A 42 -2.22 4.24 -7.38
N GLU A 43 -3.09 4.63 -6.45
CA GLU A 43 -3.08 4.13 -5.07
C GLU A 43 -3.38 2.62 -5.02
N MET A 44 -4.41 2.15 -5.72
CA MET A 44 -4.71 0.71 -5.80
C MET A 44 -3.55 -0.10 -6.39
N ASN A 45 -2.90 0.41 -7.44
CA ASN A 45 -1.73 -0.23 -8.03
C ASN A 45 -0.54 -0.25 -7.07
N ALA A 46 -0.31 0.83 -6.32
CA ALA A 46 0.74 0.90 -5.31
C ALA A 46 0.50 -0.11 -4.18
N VAL A 47 -0.73 -0.19 -3.67
CA VAL A 47 -1.14 -1.18 -2.66
C VAL A 47 -0.98 -2.61 -3.19
N SER A 48 -1.45 -2.89 -4.39
CA SER A 48 -1.32 -4.21 -5.02
C SER A 48 0.14 -4.62 -5.18
N LYS A 49 0.98 -3.71 -5.68
CA LYS A 49 2.42 -3.95 -5.83
C LYS A 49 3.11 -4.19 -4.48
N PHE A 50 2.72 -3.43 -3.47
CA PHE A 50 3.23 -3.62 -2.11
C PHE A 50 2.82 -4.99 -1.56
N ASN A 51 1.54 -5.33 -1.61
CA ASN A 51 1.01 -6.60 -1.11
C ASN A 51 1.65 -7.81 -1.80
N THR A 52 1.95 -7.71 -3.10
CA THR A 52 2.59 -8.79 -3.86
C THR A 52 3.95 -9.20 -3.27
N GLN A 53 4.64 -8.30 -2.58
CA GLN A 53 5.90 -8.62 -1.92
C GLN A 53 5.74 -9.63 -0.78
N PHE A 54 4.56 -9.67 -0.15
CA PHE A 54 4.22 -10.56 0.95
C PHE A 54 3.35 -11.73 0.49
N THR A 55 2.38 -11.50 -0.38
CA THR A 55 1.48 -12.57 -0.86
C THR A 55 2.18 -13.61 -1.73
N LYS A 56 3.40 -13.35 -2.21
CA LYS A 56 4.22 -14.36 -2.90
C LYS A 56 4.59 -15.56 -2.03
N TYR A 57 4.49 -15.42 -0.70
CA TYR A 57 4.76 -16.50 0.25
C TYR A 57 3.52 -17.39 0.50
N LEU A 58 2.34 -16.95 0.07
CA LEU A 58 1.10 -17.69 0.26
C LEU A 58 1.13 -19.04 -0.44
N ASP A 59 0.61 -20.05 0.28
CA ASP A 59 0.41 -21.42 -0.23
C ASP A 59 1.68 -22.08 -0.81
N ASN A 60 2.85 -21.58 -0.42
CA ASN A 60 4.13 -22.21 -0.77
C ASN A 60 4.53 -23.19 0.34
N PRO A 61 4.58 -24.49 0.05
CA PRO A 61 4.90 -25.51 1.05
C PRO A 61 6.40 -25.66 1.34
N SER A 62 7.24 -24.87 0.68
CA SER A 62 8.70 -24.99 0.73
C SER A 62 9.37 -23.69 1.11
N LEU A 63 8.75 -22.90 2.00
CA LEU A 63 9.36 -21.68 2.51
C LEU A 63 10.52 -22.04 3.46
N THR A 64 11.59 -21.31 3.29
CA THR A 64 12.81 -21.50 4.10
C THR A 64 13.00 -20.34 5.07
N ILE A 65 13.89 -20.50 6.04
CA ILE A 65 14.28 -19.40 6.93
C ILE A 65 14.77 -18.16 6.16
N GLN A 66 15.35 -18.33 4.97
CA GLN A 66 15.77 -17.23 4.10
C GLN A 66 14.58 -16.43 3.56
N ASP A 67 13.47 -17.10 3.30
CA ASP A 67 12.22 -16.44 2.86
C ASP A 67 11.64 -15.62 4.00
N VAL A 68 11.62 -16.16 5.21
CA VAL A 68 11.18 -15.48 6.44
C VAL A 68 12.04 -14.23 6.70
N ILE A 69 13.36 -14.38 6.65
CA ILE A 69 14.30 -13.25 6.81
C ILE A 69 14.09 -12.20 5.71
N THR A 70 13.82 -12.63 4.49
CA THR A 70 13.56 -11.69 3.38
C THR A 70 12.26 -10.91 3.62
N ALA A 71 11.21 -11.58 4.08
CA ALA A 71 9.96 -10.91 4.45
C ALA A 71 10.16 -9.90 5.58
N ALA A 72 10.90 -10.29 6.63
CA ALA A 72 11.20 -9.41 7.75
C ALA A 72 12.08 -8.20 7.34
N ASN A 73 13.06 -8.38 6.44
CA ASN A 73 13.82 -7.26 5.87
C ASN A 73 12.95 -6.29 5.08
N LEU A 74 11.99 -6.80 4.29
CA LEU A 74 11.06 -5.97 3.54
C LEU A 74 10.15 -5.15 4.49
N ALA A 75 9.67 -5.78 5.55
CA ALA A 75 8.89 -5.12 6.59
C ALA A 75 9.72 -4.04 7.31
N TYR A 76 10.94 -4.36 7.73
CA TYR A 76 11.88 -3.41 8.34
C TYR A 76 12.14 -2.19 7.44
N GLN A 77 12.42 -2.44 6.16
CA GLN A 77 12.64 -1.37 5.20
C GLN A 77 11.39 -0.49 5.03
N ASN A 78 10.21 -1.10 4.88
CA ASN A 78 8.96 -0.35 4.80
C ASN A 78 8.72 0.51 6.05
N ASN A 79 8.93 -0.06 7.24
CA ASN A 79 8.70 0.65 8.50
C ASN A 79 9.68 1.81 8.67
N THR A 80 10.95 1.59 8.32
CA THR A 80 12.00 2.62 8.36
C THR A 80 11.76 3.74 7.36
N ASP A 81 11.41 3.41 6.11
CA ASP A 81 11.15 4.39 5.06
C ASP A 81 9.94 5.28 5.37
N ASN A 82 8.97 4.76 6.13
CA ASN A 82 7.82 5.51 6.61
C ASN A 82 8.01 6.15 8.00
N GLY A 83 9.18 6.01 8.62
CA GLY A 83 9.48 6.56 9.93
C GLY A 83 8.64 5.96 11.06
N LEU A 84 8.27 4.69 10.94
CA LEU A 84 7.41 3.97 11.86
C LEU A 84 8.24 3.15 12.84
N ASP A 85 7.81 3.11 14.08
CA ASP A 85 8.36 2.25 15.13
C ASP A 85 7.33 1.19 15.57
N ILE A 86 7.76 0.30 16.46
CA ILE A 86 6.92 -0.79 16.97
C ILE A 86 5.63 -0.32 17.66
N SER A 87 5.57 0.92 18.12
CA SER A 87 4.34 1.48 18.71
C SER A 87 3.22 1.63 17.69
N GLY A 88 3.56 1.61 16.40
CA GLY A 88 2.63 1.59 15.28
C GLY A 88 2.14 0.21 14.87
N ALA A 89 2.64 -0.86 15.49
CA ALA A 89 2.20 -2.23 15.19
C ALA A 89 0.74 -2.45 15.60
N GLY A 90 0.09 -3.39 14.92
CA GLY A 90 -1.27 -3.79 15.30
C GLY A 90 -2.38 -2.94 14.68
N GLY A 91 -2.18 -2.38 13.51
CA GLY A 91 -3.22 -1.68 12.74
C GLY A 91 -2.89 -0.29 12.30
N ALA A 92 -1.68 0.19 12.57
CA ALA A 92 -1.20 1.41 11.93
C ALA A 92 -1.15 1.21 10.41
N THR A 93 -1.57 2.21 9.69
CA THR A 93 -1.87 2.18 8.27
C THR A 93 -0.71 1.70 7.39
N TYR A 94 0.53 1.74 7.89
CA TYR A 94 1.73 1.45 7.11
C TYR A 94 2.74 0.53 7.80
N TYR A 95 2.62 0.28 9.10
CA TYR A 95 3.52 -0.62 9.81
C TYR A 95 3.26 -2.07 9.40
N VAL A 96 4.33 -2.82 9.15
CA VAL A 96 4.24 -4.24 8.82
C VAL A 96 4.94 -5.06 9.89
N THR A 97 4.22 -6.00 10.46
CA THR A 97 4.71 -6.97 11.43
C THR A 97 4.97 -8.31 10.75
N VAL A 98 6.09 -8.93 11.09
CA VAL A 98 6.42 -10.29 10.66
C VAL A 98 6.67 -11.15 11.89
N ASN A 99 5.91 -12.25 11.99
CA ASN A 99 6.04 -13.22 13.05
C ASN A 99 6.46 -14.57 12.45
N ALA A 100 7.25 -15.35 13.16
CA ALA A 100 7.60 -16.70 12.73
C ALA A 100 7.73 -17.65 13.92
N TYR A 101 7.27 -18.90 13.73
CA TYR A 101 7.56 -19.99 14.64
C TYR A 101 8.97 -20.51 14.35
N LEU A 102 9.84 -20.46 15.33
CA LEU A 102 11.18 -21.02 15.24
C LEU A 102 11.23 -22.39 15.92
N GLU A 103 11.47 -23.43 15.13
CA GLU A 103 11.51 -24.81 15.63
C GLU A 103 12.65 -25.00 16.65
N ALA A 104 13.82 -24.44 16.38
CA ALA A 104 14.97 -24.51 17.27
C ALA A 104 14.69 -23.95 18.68
N GLU A 105 13.83 -22.96 18.79
CA GLU A 105 13.45 -22.34 20.06
C GLU A 105 12.12 -22.88 20.60
N GLY A 106 11.33 -23.57 19.78
CA GLY A 106 10.02 -24.11 20.14
C GLY A 106 8.99 -23.04 20.46
N ARG A 107 9.13 -21.83 19.89
CA ARG A 107 8.24 -20.68 20.13
C ARG A 107 8.08 -19.79 18.92
N THR A 108 7.01 -19.02 18.90
CA THR A 108 6.83 -17.94 17.93
C THR A 108 7.63 -16.72 18.38
N ILE A 109 8.40 -16.15 17.48
CA ILE A 109 9.01 -14.83 17.64
C ILE A 109 8.12 -13.81 16.95
N GLU A 110 7.68 -12.84 17.74
CA GLU A 110 6.91 -11.70 17.26
C GLU A 110 7.86 -10.57 16.88
N HIS A 111 7.43 -9.73 15.91
CA HIS A 111 8.20 -8.55 15.49
C HIS A 111 9.60 -8.85 15.00
N LEU A 112 9.73 -9.88 14.17
CA LEU A 112 10.99 -10.28 13.54
C LEU A 112 11.67 -9.13 12.80
N GLU A 113 10.90 -8.22 12.25
CA GLU A 113 11.38 -7.04 11.54
C GLU A 113 12.22 -6.10 12.42
N THR A 114 12.01 -6.11 13.75
CA THR A 114 12.79 -5.27 14.68
C THR A 114 14.13 -5.88 15.04
N ASP A 115 14.20 -7.20 15.14
CA ASP A 115 15.36 -7.96 15.65
C ASP A 115 16.31 -8.46 14.55
N ILE A 116 15.92 -8.30 13.30
CA ILE A 116 16.60 -8.96 12.17
C ILE A 116 18.06 -8.57 12.01
N MET A 117 18.44 -7.37 12.43
CA MET A 117 19.83 -6.89 12.30
C MET A 117 20.74 -7.49 13.36
N GLU A 118 20.22 -7.78 14.56
CA GLU A 118 21.01 -8.28 15.69
C GLU A 118 21.09 -9.80 15.71
N LYS A 119 20.02 -10.50 15.35
CA LYS A 119 19.87 -11.93 15.52
C LYS A 119 19.92 -12.77 14.24
N ARG A 120 20.11 -12.14 13.09
CA ARG A 120 20.10 -12.83 11.80
C ARG A 120 21.01 -14.05 11.73
N SER A 121 22.22 -13.95 12.30
CA SER A 121 23.18 -15.05 12.28
C SER A 121 22.78 -16.18 13.23
N GLU A 122 22.10 -15.87 14.33
CA GLU A 122 21.60 -16.84 15.29
C GLU A 122 20.46 -17.66 14.68
N TRP A 123 19.52 -16.99 14.02
CA TRP A 123 18.40 -17.68 13.34
C TRP A 123 18.84 -18.54 12.17
N LEU A 124 19.83 -18.08 11.41
CA LEU A 124 20.34 -18.86 10.28
C LEU A 124 21.03 -20.17 10.71
N SER A 125 21.57 -20.22 11.93
CA SER A 125 22.27 -21.41 12.43
C SER A 125 21.36 -22.42 13.14
N GLY A 126 20.17 -22.00 13.57
CA GLY A 126 19.28 -22.83 14.37
C GLY A 126 18.23 -23.63 13.57
N ASP A 127 17.78 -23.10 12.46
CA ASP A 127 16.63 -23.63 11.70
C ASP A 127 17.00 -24.12 10.28
N GLU A 128 18.24 -24.59 10.08
CA GLU A 128 18.64 -25.18 8.81
C GLU A 128 17.79 -26.43 8.50
N GLY A 129 16.98 -26.33 7.45
CA GLY A 129 16.14 -27.45 6.97
C GLY A 129 14.71 -27.45 7.46
N TYR A 130 14.30 -26.52 8.34
CA TYR A 130 12.89 -26.34 8.67
C TYR A 130 12.14 -25.71 7.50
N GLN A 131 10.92 -26.18 7.24
CA GLN A 131 10.06 -25.66 6.19
C GLN A 131 8.91 -24.91 6.81
N TYR A 132 8.80 -23.65 6.47
CA TYR A 132 7.73 -22.77 6.90
C TYR A 132 6.53 -22.87 5.98
N THR A 133 5.37 -22.57 6.50
CA THR A 133 4.13 -22.40 5.73
C THR A 133 3.53 -21.03 5.99
N CYS A 134 2.82 -20.50 5.01
CA CYS A 134 2.07 -19.27 5.12
C CYS A 134 0.78 -19.43 4.32
N THR A 135 -0.35 -19.40 4.98
CA THR A 135 -1.68 -19.56 4.37
C THR A 135 -2.41 -18.22 4.31
N SER A 136 -3.55 -18.17 3.65
CA SER A 136 -4.35 -16.96 3.57
C SER A 136 -4.84 -16.43 4.92
N THR A 137 -4.86 -17.27 5.96
CA THR A 137 -5.19 -16.87 7.34
C THR A 137 -3.99 -16.30 8.10
N ASP A 138 -2.79 -16.42 7.54
CA ASP A 138 -1.56 -15.97 8.16
C ASP A 138 -1.11 -14.58 7.65
N ILE A 139 -1.87 -14.00 6.70
CA ILE A 139 -1.65 -12.63 6.22
C ILE A 139 -2.87 -11.78 6.52
N GLU A 140 -2.66 -10.71 7.27
CA GLU A 140 -3.71 -9.75 7.60
C GLU A 140 -3.56 -8.45 6.80
N THR A 141 -4.70 -7.93 6.34
CA THR A 141 -4.77 -6.69 5.56
C THR A 141 -5.64 -5.65 6.26
N SER A 142 -5.21 -4.41 6.22
CA SER A 142 -5.96 -3.29 6.76
C SER A 142 -7.27 -3.09 6.01
N SER A 143 -8.37 -2.99 6.74
CA SER A 143 -9.70 -2.69 6.17
C SER A 143 -9.80 -1.28 5.56
N GLU A 144 -8.94 -0.36 5.96
CA GLU A 144 -8.95 1.03 5.47
C GLU A 144 -8.13 1.18 4.18
N THR A 145 -6.96 0.56 4.12
CA THR A 145 -6.01 0.76 3.02
C THR A 145 -5.87 -0.45 2.10
N GLY A 146 -6.35 -1.62 2.53
CA GLY A 146 -6.13 -2.88 1.83
C GLY A 146 -4.67 -3.36 1.84
N ARG A 147 -3.77 -2.69 2.60
CA ARG A 147 -2.35 -3.07 2.70
C ARG A 147 -2.17 -4.20 3.70
N VAL A 148 -1.24 -5.10 3.39
CA VAL A 148 -0.74 -6.08 4.36
C VAL A 148 -0.08 -5.34 5.53
N TYR A 149 -0.47 -5.71 6.75
CA TYR A 149 0.14 -5.17 7.97
C TYR A 149 0.69 -6.25 8.89
N GLU A 150 0.32 -7.51 8.69
CA GLU A 150 0.86 -8.63 9.48
C GLU A 150 1.01 -9.88 8.61
N ILE A 151 2.10 -10.60 8.81
CA ILE A 151 2.36 -11.90 8.20
C ILE A 151 2.95 -12.86 9.24
N ASN A 152 2.40 -14.07 9.28
CA ASN A 152 2.78 -15.13 10.20
C ASN A 152 3.33 -16.33 9.41
N PHE A 153 4.53 -16.77 9.75
CA PHE A 153 5.13 -18.01 9.24
C PHE A 153 5.07 -19.10 10.31
N ARG A 154 4.57 -20.27 9.90
CA ARG A 154 4.37 -21.43 10.80
C ARG A 154 5.12 -22.65 10.32
#